data_d71a71bb908f014f6c4b1321ea1e5cb5
#
_entry.id   d71a71bb908f014f6c4b1321ea1e5cb5
#
_cell.length_a   1.000
_cell.length_b   1.000
_cell.length_c   1.000
_cell.angle_alpha   90.00
_cell.angle_beta   90.00
_cell.angle_gamma   90.00
#
_symmetry.space_group_name_H-M   'P 1'
#
loop_
_entity.id
_entity.type
_entity.pdbx_description
1 polymer ?
#
loop_
_entity_poly.entity_id
_entity_poly.type
_entity_poly.pdbx_seq_one_letter_code
_entity_poly.pdbx_strand_id
1 'polypeptide(L)'
;MNPLKHILVATDLSPHARNAAERAAYLSNAQQASLDLLYVANPAPFERLKQLVAPDDDLLKRVLDSAGEKTRALAALLFQRYDICAGVQVASGSVITEINRVVQDKHSDLLVCGAKGQSVARRLLLGSTVQKMLNHMPCPLLVVKPAPRDTYRTVLVPVDFSPASLRAIKLARAIAPQAEIILLHVYEAPFEGSVRFAHIDHGTLTHYRNVIRKDAQAQLAALSEAAGIADARQILEHGDPGWRIAEQEQALECDLIVVGKQGASALEELLVGSVTKHVLNESQCDVLVTP
;
A
#
# COMPACT_ATOMS: atom_id res chain seq x y z
N MET A 1 3.80 -3.47 -17.64
CA MET A 1 3.68 -4.49 -16.59
C MET A 1 2.71 -5.54 -17.07
N ASN A 2 2.93 -6.82 -16.78
CA ASN A 2 1.96 -7.87 -17.07
C ASN A 2 0.75 -7.73 -16.13
N PRO A 3 -0.46 -8.20 -16.55
CA PRO A 3 -1.60 -8.26 -15.65
C PRO A 3 -1.26 -9.12 -14.43
N LEU A 4 -1.88 -8.84 -13.30
CA LEU A 4 -1.73 -9.65 -12.09
C LEU A 4 -2.19 -11.08 -12.39
N LYS A 5 -1.42 -12.08 -11.95
CA LYS A 5 -1.77 -13.50 -12.09
C LYS A 5 -2.14 -14.14 -10.75
N HIS A 6 -1.51 -13.68 -9.68
CA HIS A 6 -1.75 -14.21 -8.34
C HIS A 6 -1.77 -13.12 -7.29
N ILE A 7 -2.82 -13.11 -6.47
CA ILE A 7 -3.02 -12.19 -5.35
C ILE A 7 -3.01 -13.01 -4.05
N LEU A 8 -2.18 -12.62 -3.08
CA LEU A 8 -2.16 -13.20 -1.75
C LEU A 8 -2.75 -12.22 -0.74
N VAL A 9 -3.73 -12.65 0.05
CA VAL A 9 -4.28 -11.89 1.17
C VAL A 9 -3.73 -12.43 2.48
N ALA A 10 -3.02 -11.61 3.24
CA ALA A 10 -2.68 -11.93 4.62
C ALA A 10 -3.84 -11.50 5.54
N THR A 11 -4.45 -12.47 6.22
CA THR A 11 -5.63 -12.23 7.05
C THR A 11 -5.40 -12.65 8.50
N ASP A 12 -5.86 -11.83 9.44
CA ASP A 12 -6.04 -12.17 10.85
C ASP A 12 -7.53 -12.33 11.21
N LEU A 13 -8.40 -12.37 10.19
CA LEU A 13 -9.85 -12.49 10.30
C LEU A 13 -10.54 -11.28 10.99
N SER A 14 -9.82 -10.19 11.20
CA SER A 14 -10.40 -8.93 11.69
C SER A 14 -11.33 -8.29 10.64
N PRO A 15 -12.17 -7.31 11.02
CA PRO A 15 -12.99 -6.58 10.06
C PRO A 15 -12.16 -5.90 8.95
N HIS A 16 -11.00 -5.35 9.29
CA HIS A 16 -10.09 -4.75 8.30
C HIS A 16 -9.48 -5.79 7.34
N ALA A 17 -9.15 -6.99 7.84
CA ALA A 17 -8.68 -8.08 6.99
C ALA A 17 -9.79 -8.62 6.07
N ARG A 18 -11.06 -8.54 6.47
CA ARG A 18 -12.21 -8.86 5.59
C ARG A 18 -12.32 -7.84 4.46
N ASN A 19 -12.21 -6.53 4.75
CA ASN A 19 -12.17 -5.50 3.72
C ASN A 19 -11.03 -5.76 2.72
N ALA A 20 -9.87 -6.17 3.21
CA ALA A 20 -8.73 -6.54 2.37
C ALA A 20 -9.04 -7.73 1.46
N ALA A 21 -9.69 -8.77 1.98
CA ALA A 21 -10.10 -9.93 1.20
C ALA A 21 -11.17 -9.56 0.14
N GLU A 22 -12.13 -8.72 0.49
CA GLU A 22 -13.12 -8.22 -0.47
C GLU A 22 -12.48 -7.36 -1.56
N ARG A 23 -11.56 -6.46 -1.21
CA ARG A 23 -10.80 -5.67 -2.20
C ARG A 23 -9.98 -6.57 -3.13
N ALA A 24 -9.31 -7.58 -2.59
CA ALA A 24 -8.57 -8.55 -3.37
C ALA A 24 -9.48 -9.35 -4.32
N ALA A 25 -10.70 -9.68 -3.91
CA ALA A 25 -11.67 -10.35 -4.77
C ALA A 25 -12.11 -9.45 -5.94
N TYR A 26 -12.35 -8.16 -5.74
CA TYR A 26 -12.59 -7.20 -6.83
C TYR A 26 -11.43 -7.17 -7.84
N LEU A 27 -10.19 -7.08 -7.33
CA LEU A 27 -9.01 -7.05 -8.19
C LEU A 27 -8.80 -8.39 -8.92
N SER A 28 -9.01 -9.51 -8.22
CA SER A 28 -8.93 -10.85 -8.79
C SER A 28 -9.91 -11.03 -9.96
N ASN A 29 -11.15 -10.59 -9.77
CA ASN A 29 -12.17 -10.65 -10.82
C ASN A 29 -11.81 -9.76 -12.02
N ALA A 30 -11.45 -8.50 -11.77
CA ALA A 30 -11.10 -7.54 -12.83
C ALA A 30 -9.85 -7.95 -13.64
N GLN A 31 -8.89 -8.63 -13.01
CA GLN A 31 -7.62 -9.05 -13.62
C GLN A 31 -7.60 -10.51 -14.07
N GLN A 32 -8.65 -11.29 -13.75
CA GLN A 32 -8.70 -12.75 -13.92
C GLN A 32 -7.51 -13.44 -13.21
N ALA A 33 -7.12 -12.91 -12.03
CA ALA A 33 -6.03 -13.40 -11.22
C ALA A 33 -6.53 -14.47 -10.22
N SER A 34 -5.69 -15.43 -9.87
CA SER A 34 -5.96 -16.35 -8.77
C SER A 34 -5.83 -15.62 -7.42
N LEU A 35 -6.60 -16.07 -6.42
CA LEU A 35 -6.65 -15.48 -5.10
C LEU A 35 -6.40 -16.54 -4.03
N ASP A 36 -5.47 -16.29 -3.13
CA ASP A 36 -5.24 -17.12 -1.94
C ASP A 36 -5.40 -16.28 -0.66
N LEU A 37 -6.04 -16.88 0.35
CA LEU A 37 -6.14 -16.35 1.72
C LEU A 37 -5.14 -17.07 2.62
N LEU A 38 -4.26 -16.35 3.29
CA LEU A 38 -3.28 -16.88 4.22
C LEU A 38 -3.54 -16.38 5.64
N TYR A 39 -3.80 -17.31 6.55
CA TYR A 39 -3.78 -17.06 7.98
C TYR A 39 -2.50 -17.62 8.60
N VAL A 40 -1.79 -16.84 9.41
CA VAL A 40 -0.58 -17.30 10.10
C VAL A 40 -0.79 -17.16 11.61
N ALA A 41 -0.74 -18.28 12.33
CA ALA A 41 -0.70 -18.28 13.78
C ALA A 41 0.75 -18.14 14.30
N ASN A 42 0.98 -17.13 15.14
CA ASN A 42 2.25 -17.03 15.85
C ASN A 42 2.20 -17.95 17.08
N PRO A 43 3.06 -18.99 17.19
CA PRO A 43 3.03 -19.93 18.31
C PRO A 43 3.55 -19.33 19.63
N ALA A 44 4.36 -18.29 19.60
CA ALA A 44 5.04 -17.76 20.80
C ALA A 44 4.09 -17.33 21.95
N PRO A 45 2.92 -16.71 21.72
CA PRO A 45 1.96 -16.45 22.81
C PRO A 45 1.40 -17.72 23.45
N PHE A 46 1.20 -18.78 22.65
CA PHE A 46 0.64 -20.06 23.13
C PHE A 46 1.66 -20.84 23.94
N GLU A 47 2.93 -20.81 23.55
CA GLU A 47 4.01 -21.39 24.31
C GLU A 47 4.16 -20.74 25.70
N ARG A 48 4.04 -19.41 25.77
CA ARG A 48 4.02 -18.69 27.06
C ARG A 48 2.82 -19.05 27.92
N LEU A 49 1.63 -19.16 27.32
CA LEU A 49 0.42 -19.52 28.03
C LEU A 49 0.52 -20.94 28.57
N LYS A 50 1.06 -21.88 27.79
CA LYS A 50 1.33 -23.26 28.20
C LYS A 50 2.22 -23.36 29.43
N GLN A 51 3.26 -22.50 29.53
CA GLN A 51 4.15 -22.42 30.69
C GLN A 51 3.48 -21.87 31.96
N LEU A 52 2.43 -21.02 31.81
CA LEU A 52 1.83 -20.27 32.93
C LEU A 52 0.56 -20.91 33.52
N VAL A 53 -0.23 -21.60 32.71
CA VAL A 53 -1.62 -21.95 33.11
C VAL A 53 -1.88 -23.45 33.19
N ALA A 54 -1.47 -24.23 32.25
CA ALA A 54 -1.47 -25.70 32.23
C ALA A 54 -1.03 -26.23 30.88
N PRO A 55 -0.42 -27.42 30.79
CA PRO A 55 -0.03 -28.00 29.51
C PRO A 55 -1.26 -28.50 28.76
N ASP A 56 -1.81 -27.67 27.86
CA ASP A 56 -2.76 -28.11 26.84
C ASP A 56 -2.00 -28.26 25.53
N ASP A 57 -1.57 -29.48 25.22
CA ASP A 57 -0.77 -29.77 24.02
C ASP A 57 -1.56 -29.58 22.74
N ASP A 58 -2.90 -29.56 22.79
CA ASP A 58 -3.76 -29.40 21.63
C ASP A 58 -4.20 -27.96 21.38
N LEU A 59 -3.86 -27.00 22.24
CA LEU A 59 -4.34 -25.61 22.12
C LEU A 59 -4.00 -24.98 20.77
N LEU A 60 -2.74 -25.09 20.33
CA LEU A 60 -2.31 -24.54 19.03
C LEU A 60 -3.04 -25.21 17.88
N LYS A 61 -3.21 -26.53 17.93
CA LYS A 61 -3.94 -27.28 16.91
C LYS A 61 -5.40 -26.80 16.82
N ARG A 62 -6.09 -26.66 17.95
CA ARG A 62 -7.47 -26.12 17.98
C ARG A 62 -7.57 -24.72 17.43
N VAL A 63 -6.59 -23.88 17.68
CA VAL A 63 -6.53 -22.52 17.11
C VAL A 63 -6.36 -22.57 15.59
N LEU A 64 -5.46 -23.42 15.09
CA LEU A 64 -5.23 -23.59 13.66
C LEU A 64 -6.49 -24.16 12.96
N ASP A 65 -7.13 -25.15 13.55
CA ASP A 65 -8.37 -25.76 13.02
C ASP A 65 -9.49 -24.72 12.96
N SER A 66 -9.72 -23.97 14.04
CA SER A 66 -10.72 -22.89 14.10
C SER A 66 -10.41 -21.76 13.10
N ALA A 67 -9.13 -21.38 12.96
CA ALA A 67 -8.72 -20.39 11.96
C ALA A 67 -8.97 -20.89 10.53
N GLY A 68 -8.69 -22.18 10.28
CA GLY A 68 -8.97 -22.83 9.01
C GLY A 68 -10.46 -22.81 8.65
N GLU A 69 -11.35 -23.14 9.60
CA GLU A 69 -12.79 -23.06 9.40
C GLU A 69 -13.26 -21.63 9.08
N LYS A 70 -12.79 -20.65 9.86
CA LYS A 70 -13.16 -19.24 9.63
C LYS A 70 -12.62 -18.70 8.31
N THR A 71 -11.41 -19.11 7.90
CA THR A 71 -10.84 -18.69 6.62
C THR A 71 -11.57 -19.34 5.45
N ARG A 72 -11.98 -20.61 5.57
CA ARG A 72 -12.86 -21.27 4.58
C ARG A 72 -14.24 -20.59 4.50
N ALA A 73 -14.81 -20.18 5.63
CA ALA A 73 -16.07 -19.43 5.66
C ALA A 73 -15.91 -18.07 4.96
N LEU A 74 -14.78 -17.38 5.13
CA LEU A 74 -14.47 -16.13 4.39
C LEU A 74 -14.35 -16.41 2.89
N ALA A 75 -13.64 -17.46 2.47
CA ALA A 75 -13.54 -17.85 1.06
C ALA A 75 -14.93 -18.17 0.45
N ALA A 76 -15.81 -18.84 1.19
CA ALA A 76 -17.17 -19.11 0.75
C ALA A 76 -17.99 -17.83 0.57
N LEU A 77 -17.83 -16.83 1.45
CA LEU A 77 -18.46 -15.51 1.31
C LEU A 77 -17.95 -14.77 0.06
N LEU A 78 -16.67 -14.85 -0.24
CA LEU A 78 -16.10 -14.25 -1.46
C LEU A 78 -16.65 -14.93 -2.71
N PHE A 79 -16.80 -16.25 -2.69
CA PHE A 79 -17.43 -16.97 -3.79
C PHE A 79 -18.90 -16.53 -4.00
N GLN A 80 -19.68 -16.47 -2.92
CA GLN A 80 -21.08 -16.06 -3.01
C GLN A 80 -21.28 -14.62 -3.54
N ARG A 81 -20.38 -13.70 -3.17
CA ARG A 81 -20.52 -12.28 -3.54
C ARG A 81 -19.89 -11.91 -4.86
N TYR A 82 -18.74 -12.52 -5.18
CA TYR A 82 -17.86 -12.08 -6.27
C TYR A 82 -17.58 -13.17 -7.30
N ASP A 83 -18.12 -14.39 -7.09
CA ASP A 83 -17.85 -15.57 -7.92
C ASP A 83 -16.35 -15.92 -8.01
N ILE A 84 -15.60 -15.66 -6.92
CA ILE A 84 -14.15 -15.89 -6.83
C ILE A 84 -13.85 -17.10 -5.95
N CYS A 85 -13.24 -18.13 -6.55
CA CYS A 85 -12.71 -19.28 -5.82
C CYS A 85 -11.37 -18.91 -5.18
N ALA A 86 -11.37 -18.58 -3.88
CA ALA A 86 -10.15 -18.29 -3.13
C ALA A 86 -9.57 -19.57 -2.52
N GLY A 87 -8.28 -19.82 -2.74
CA GLY A 87 -7.52 -20.82 -2.01
C GLY A 87 -7.39 -20.46 -0.53
N VAL A 88 -7.27 -21.46 0.34
CA VAL A 88 -7.13 -21.25 1.79
C VAL A 88 -5.87 -21.94 2.29
N GLN A 89 -5.02 -21.18 2.95
CA GLN A 89 -3.82 -21.68 3.61
C GLN A 89 -3.77 -21.20 5.06
N VAL A 90 -3.45 -22.12 5.97
CA VAL A 90 -3.19 -21.83 7.39
C VAL A 90 -1.78 -22.31 7.72
N ALA A 91 -0.99 -21.42 8.29
CA ALA A 91 0.39 -21.71 8.67
C ALA A 91 0.63 -21.37 10.15
N SER A 92 1.66 -21.95 10.73
CA SER A 92 2.14 -21.64 12.07
C SER A 92 3.61 -21.24 12.02
N GLY A 93 3.96 -20.10 12.62
CA GLY A 93 5.33 -19.60 12.61
C GLY A 93 5.42 -18.09 12.77
N SER A 94 6.57 -17.54 12.40
CA SER A 94 6.75 -16.09 12.30
C SER A 94 5.89 -15.56 11.15
N VAL A 95 4.99 -14.62 11.45
CA VAL A 95 4.02 -14.10 10.48
C VAL A 95 4.71 -13.58 9.21
N ILE A 96 5.78 -12.81 9.35
CA ILE A 96 6.50 -12.25 8.20
C ILE A 96 7.23 -13.32 7.40
N THR A 97 7.87 -14.27 8.07
CA THR A 97 8.58 -15.37 7.44
C THR A 97 7.63 -16.24 6.60
N GLU A 98 6.48 -16.61 7.17
CA GLU A 98 5.49 -17.43 6.48
C GLU A 98 4.82 -16.68 5.32
N ILE A 99 4.49 -15.39 5.46
CA ILE A 99 3.97 -14.57 4.36
C ILE A 99 4.98 -14.53 3.22
N ASN A 100 6.25 -14.23 3.50
CA ASN A 100 7.29 -14.13 2.48
C ASN A 100 7.52 -15.49 1.79
N ARG A 101 7.52 -16.59 2.55
CA ARG A 101 7.61 -17.93 2.00
C ARG A 101 6.48 -18.20 1.01
N VAL A 102 5.22 -17.93 1.39
CA VAL A 102 4.07 -18.18 0.52
C VAL A 102 4.08 -17.26 -0.71
N VAL A 103 4.47 -15.98 -0.56
CA VAL A 103 4.64 -15.06 -1.71
C VAL A 103 5.64 -15.62 -2.73
N GLN A 104 6.76 -16.15 -2.25
CA GLN A 104 7.79 -16.75 -3.11
C GLN A 104 7.31 -18.06 -3.76
N ASP A 105 6.74 -18.98 -2.96
CA ASP A 105 6.27 -20.29 -3.42
C ASP A 105 5.17 -20.17 -4.48
N LYS A 106 4.28 -19.19 -4.32
CA LYS A 106 3.15 -18.93 -5.22
C LYS A 106 3.46 -17.91 -6.32
N HIS A 107 4.64 -17.30 -6.29
CA HIS A 107 5.00 -16.20 -7.19
C HIS A 107 3.95 -15.08 -7.20
N SER A 108 3.53 -14.65 -6.00
CA SER A 108 2.46 -13.66 -5.86
C SER A 108 2.88 -12.30 -6.41
N ASP A 109 2.05 -11.73 -7.29
CA ASP A 109 2.28 -10.42 -7.90
C ASP A 109 1.84 -9.27 -6.99
N LEU A 110 0.93 -9.56 -6.05
CA LEU A 110 0.37 -8.59 -5.12
C LEU A 110 0.11 -9.24 -3.76
N LEU A 111 0.61 -8.62 -2.69
CA LEU A 111 0.24 -8.92 -1.32
C LEU A 111 -0.79 -7.90 -0.84
N VAL A 112 -1.90 -8.36 -0.26
CA VAL A 112 -2.98 -7.51 0.25
C VAL A 112 -3.17 -7.74 1.74
N CYS A 113 -3.33 -6.67 2.51
CA CYS A 113 -3.64 -6.75 3.93
C CYS A 113 -4.52 -5.58 4.40
N GLY A 114 -5.18 -5.75 5.54
CA GLY A 114 -5.86 -4.64 6.22
C GLY A 114 -4.88 -3.70 6.91
N ALA A 115 -5.21 -2.42 6.94
CA ALA A 115 -4.37 -1.40 7.60
C ALA A 115 -4.19 -1.66 9.10
N LYS A 116 -5.14 -2.34 9.74
CA LYS A 116 -5.15 -2.65 11.19
C LYS A 116 -5.53 -4.11 11.39
N GLY A 117 -5.01 -4.71 12.47
CA GLY A 117 -5.38 -6.05 12.91
C GLY A 117 -6.23 -6.03 14.19
N GLN A 118 -6.47 -7.22 14.76
CA GLN A 118 -7.29 -7.40 15.98
C GLN A 118 -6.77 -6.63 17.21
N SER A 119 -5.48 -6.34 17.29
CA SER A 119 -4.82 -5.82 18.51
C SER A 119 -4.74 -4.29 18.59
N VAL A 120 -5.21 -3.54 17.58
CA VAL A 120 -4.99 -2.09 17.54
C VAL A 120 -6.22 -1.32 17.98
N ALA A 121 -6.24 -0.88 19.25
CA ALA A 121 -7.28 -0.04 19.83
C ALA A 121 -7.16 1.47 19.47
N ARG A 122 -6.05 1.93 18.88
CA ARG A 122 -5.81 3.34 18.56
C ARG A 122 -6.14 3.67 17.10
N ARG A 123 -6.94 4.72 16.91
CA ARG A 123 -7.54 5.10 15.61
C ARG A 123 -6.55 5.54 14.51
N LEU A 124 -5.29 5.84 14.82
CA LEU A 124 -4.37 6.57 13.94
C LEU A 124 -3.05 5.84 13.61
N LEU A 125 -2.85 4.58 13.97
CA LEU A 125 -1.58 3.92 13.74
C LEU A 125 -1.72 2.71 12.81
N LEU A 126 -0.81 2.62 11.85
CA LEU A 126 -0.61 1.45 10.99
C LEU A 126 -0.29 0.22 11.85
N GLY A 127 -0.85 -0.93 11.52
CA GLY A 127 -0.61 -2.18 12.24
C GLY A 127 0.86 -2.60 12.23
N SER A 128 1.36 -3.15 13.34
CA SER A 128 2.77 -3.57 13.47
C SER A 128 3.17 -4.62 12.43
N THR A 129 2.25 -5.48 12.00
CA THR A 129 2.48 -6.46 10.94
C THR A 129 2.69 -5.78 9.60
N VAL A 130 1.89 -4.76 9.25
CA VAL A 130 2.04 -3.97 8.02
C VAL A 130 3.40 -3.27 8.00
N GLN A 131 3.81 -2.64 9.13
CA GLN A 131 5.13 -2.00 9.22
C GLN A 131 6.28 -2.99 8.98
N LYS A 132 6.18 -4.21 9.50
CA LYS A 132 7.18 -5.26 9.27
C LYS A 132 7.15 -5.76 7.82
N MET A 133 5.98 -5.92 7.22
CA MET A 133 5.85 -6.29 5.81
C MET A 133 6.50 -5.26 4.89
N LEU A 134 6.30 -3.96 5.15
CA LEU A 134 6.91 -2.87 4.38
C LEU A 134 8.45 -2.93 4.37
N ASN A 135 9.07 -3.35 5.46
CA ASN A 135 10.53 -3.46 5.52
C ASN A 135 11.07 -4.63 4.65
N HIS A 136 10.27 -5.69 4.47
CA HIS A 136 10.67 -6.94 3.80
C HIS A 136 9.70 -7.31 2.67
N MET A 137 9.42 -6.36 1.78
CA MET A 137 8.46 -6.54 0.69
C MET A 137 9.05 -7.35 -0.47
N PRO A 138 8.63 -8.59 -0.72
CA PRO A 138 9.05 -9.36 -1.90
C PRO A 138 8.26 -8.97 -3.16
N CYS A 139 7.09 -8.39 -3.01
CA CYS A 139 6.20 -7.92 -4.08
C CYS A 139 5.45 -6.66 -3.62
N PRO A 140 4.71 -5.95 -4.50
CA PRO A 140 3.86 -4.83 -4.11
C PRO A 140 2.89 -5.16 -2.97
N LEU A 141 2.69 -4.21 -2.05
CA LEU A 141 1.81 -4.35 -0.89
C LEU A 141 0.65 -3.36 -0.97
N LEU A 142 -0.57 -3.88 -1.05
CA LEU A 142 -1.79 -3.10 -0.94
C LEU A 142 -2.31 -3.11 0.51
N VAL A 143 -2.38 -1.94 1.11
CA VAL A 143 -2.91 -1.72 2.45
C VAL A 143 -4.34 -1.18 2.32
N VAL A 144 -5.32 -2.01 2.63
CA VAL A 144 -6.74 -1.68 2.52
C VAL A 144 -7.25 -1.04 3.79
N LYS A 145 -7.90 0.10 3.66
CA LYS A 145 -8.41 0.91 4.79
C LYS A 145 -9.94 0.92 4.87
N PRO A 146 -10.67 1.49 3.90
CA PRO A 146 -12.12 1.47 3.91
C PRO A 146 -12.69 0.12 3.46
N ALA A 147 -13.97 -0.08 3.71
CA ALA A 147 -14.70 -1.17 3.07
C ALA A 147 -14.80 -0.90 1.55
N PRO A 148 -14.41 -1.84 0.69
CA PRO A 148 -14.48 -1.65 -0.74
C PRO A 148 -15.92 -1.57 -1.21
N ARG A 149 -16.21 -0.59 -2.08
CA ARG A 149 -17.56 -0.42 -2.66
C ARG A 149 -17.60 -0.79 -4.14
N ASP A 150 -16.49 -0.56 -4.84
CA ASP A 150 -16.38 -0.73 -6.29
C ASP A 150 -14.90 -0.84 -6.71
N THR A 151 -14.64 -0.89 -8.01
CA THR A 151 -13.31 -0.73 -8.59
C THR A 151 -12.75 0.67 -8.30
N TYR A 152 -11.45 0.83 -8.38
CA TYR A 152 -10.80 2.14 -8.24
C TYR A 152 -11.18 3.03 -9.43
N ARG A 153 -11.57 4.30 -9.16
CA ARG A 153 -11.95 5.30 -10.14
C ARG A 153 -10.93 6.43 -10.25
N THR A 154 -10.38 6.87 -9.10
CA THR A 154 -9.42 7.96 -9.01
C THR A 154 -8.18 7.49 -8.27
N VAL A 155 -7.05 7.47 -8.96
CA VAL A 155 -5.77 6.99 -8.44
C VAL A 155 -4.78 8.14 -8.41
N LEU A 156 -4.32 8.50 -7.22
CA LEU A 156 -3.27 9.50 -7.01
C LEU A 156 -1.90 8.81 -6.98
N VAL A 157 -0.98 9.29 -7.80
CA VAL A 157 0.41 8.80 -7.83
C VAL A 157 1.36 9.95 -7.53
N PRO A 158 1.76 10.10 -6.26
CA PRO A 158 2.82 11.03 -5.89
C PRO A 158 4.15 10.60 -6.50
N VAL A 159 4.86 11.53 -7.14
CA VAL A 159 6.10 11.26 -7.87
C VAL A 159 7.22 12.23 -7.43
N ASP A 160 8.44 11.70 -7.38
CA ASP A 160 9.67 12.42 -7.05
C ASP A 160 10.75 12.25 -8.13
N PHE A 161 10.34 11.79 -9.32
CA PHE A 161 11.17 11.50 -10.49
C PHE A 161 12.18 10.37 -10.32
N SER A 162 12.14 9.65 -9.20
CA SER A 162 12.94 8.45 -8.99
C SER A 162 12.48 7.28 -9.88
N PRO A 163 13.30 6.23 -10.07
CA PRO A 163 12.85 5.01 -10.74
C PRO A 163 11.64 4.33 -10.05
N ALA A 164 11.47 4.54 -8.74
CA ALA A 164 10.31 4.06 -8.00
C ALA A 164 9.02 4.75 -8.45
N SER A 165 9.06 6.05 -8.77
CA SER A 165 7.92 6.79 -9.33
C SER A 165 7.42 6.17 -10.64
N LEU A 166 8.33 5.81 -11.56
CA LEU A 166 7.95 5.15 -12.81
C LEU A 166 7.31 3.76 -12.57
N ARG A 167 7.86 3.00 -11.59
CA ARG A 167 7.27 1.71 -11.20
C ARG A 167 5.87 1.91 -10.60
N ALA A 168 5.69 2.92 -9.76
CA ALA A 168 4.40 3.25 -9.14
C ALA A 168 3.34 3.58 -10.20
N ILE A 169 3.67 4.40 -11.21
CA ILE A 169 2.76 4.73 -12.32
C ILE A 169 2.36 3.47 -13.11
N LYS A 170 3.34 2.64 -13.48
CA LYS A 170 3.08 1.40 -14.22
C LYS A 170 2.21 0.43 -13.42
N LEU A 171 2.41 0.36 -12.11
CA LEU A 171 1.61 -0.48 -11.22
C LEU A 171 0.19 0.07 -11.05
N ALA A 172 0.03 1.39 -10.91
CA ALA A 172 -1.28 2.05 -10.87
C ALA A 172 -2.14 1.69 -12.10
N ARG A 173 -1.55 1.79 -13.30
CA ARG A 173 -2.22 1.39 -14.55
C ARG A 173 -2.58 -0.09 -14.60
N ALA A 174 -1.70 -0.95 -14.09
CA ALA A 174 -1.94 -2.39 -14.10
C ALA A 174 -3.10 -2.77 -13.15
N ILE A 175 -3.17 -2.14 -11.99
CA ILE A 175 -4.20 -2.44 -10.96
C ILE A 175 -5.53 -1.79 -11.28
N ALA A 176 -5.52 -0.56 -11.82
CA ALA A 176 -6.71 0.22 -12.10
C ALA A 176 -6.69 0.77 -13.55
N PRO A 177 -6.82 -0.11 -14.56
CA PRO A 177 -6.64 0.29 -15.97
C PRO A 177 -7.71 1.26 -16.48
N GLN A 178 -8.86 1.35 -15.82
CA GLN A 178 -9.97 2.23 -16.18
C GLN A 178 -10.07 3.47 -15.29
N ALA A 179 -9.19 3.60 -14.27
CA ALA A 179 -9.21 4.73 -13.37
C ALA A 179 -8.56 5.98 -14.00
N GLU A 180 -9.02 7.14 -13.59
CA GLU A 180 -8.30 8.40 -13.80
C GLU A 180 -7.00 8.34 -12.97
N ILE A 181 -5.85 8.40 -13.63
CA ILE A 181 -4.54 8.47 -12.97
C ILE A 181 -4.12 9.92 -12.90
N ILE A 182 -3.87 10.39 -11.68
CA ILE A 182 -3.45 11.76 -11.40
C ILE A 182 -2.01 11.70 -10.86
N LEU A 183 -1.09 12.36 -11.57
CA LEU A 183 0.29 12.50 -11.13
C LEU A 183 0.42 13.76 -10.28
N LEU A 184 0.94 13.61 -9.06
CA LEU A 184 1.20 14.72 -8.16
C LEU A 184 2.70 14.82 -7.89
N HIS A 185 3.31 15.94 -8.24
CA HIS A 185 4.64 16.29 -7.76
C HIS A 185 4.57 17.45 -6.78
N VAL A 186 5.15 17.27 -5.61
CA VAL A 186 5.26 18.30 -4.60
C VAL A 186 6.71 18.75 -4.55
N TYR A 187 6.95 20.01 -4.89
CA TYR A 187 8.29 20.59 -4.89
C TYR A 187 8.50 21.53 -3.69
N GLU A 188 9.69 21.48 -3.15
CA GLU A 188 10.18 22.45 -2.19
C GLU A 188 11.11 23.43 -2.88
N ALA A 189 11.15 24.69 -2.46
CA ALA A 189 12.15 25.63 -2.88
C ALA A 189 13.33 25.56 -1.88
N PRO A 190 14.43 24.83 -2.19
CA PRO A 190 15.56 24.73 -1.28
C PRO A 190 16.06 26.13 -0.91
N PHE A 191 16.48 26.31 0.35
CA PHE A 191 16.99 27.59 0.86
C PHE A 191 15.98 28.75 0.94
N GLU A 192 14.68 28.53 0.69
CA GLU A 192 13.68 29.62 0.78
C GLU A 192 13.71 30.34 2.12
N GLY A 193 13.85 29.60 3.22
CA GLY A 193 14.01 30.17 4.56
C GLY A 193 15.26 31.02 4.70
N SER A 194 16.39 30.57 4.15
CA SER A 194 17.66 31.33 4.16
C SER A 194 17.59 32.57 3.27
N VAL A 195 16.92 32.46 2.14
CA VAL A 195 16.70 33.58 1.20
C VAL A 195 15.81 34.65 1.84
N ARG A 196 14.76 34.27 2.58
CA ARG A 196 13.95 35.19 3.37
C ARG A 196 14.75 35.88 4.46
N PHE A 197 15.60 35.13 5.17
CA PHE A 197 16.45 35.68 6.23
C PHE A 197 17.49 36.66 5.69
N ALA A 198 17.99 36.43 4.48
CA ALA A 198 18.94 37.33 3.80
C ALA A 198 18.31 38.59 3.20
N HIS A 199 17.03 38.89 3.47
CA HIS A 199 16.28 40.06 2.96
C HIS A 199 16.34 40.19 1.42
N ILE A 200 16.38 39.08 0.69
CA ILE A 200 16.32 39.07 -0.77
C ILE A 200 14.92 39.53 -1.20
N ASP A 201 14.87 40.35 -2.25
CA ASP A 201 13.62 40.94 -2.72
C ASP A 201 12.60 39.90 -3.20
N HIS A 202 11.31 40.23 -3.09
CA HIS A 202 10.20 39.36 -3.49
C HIS A 202 10.24 38.95 -4.96
N GLY A 203 10.79 39.78 -5.84
CA GLY A 203 10.93 39.50 -7.27
C GLY A 203 11.87 38.32 -7.54
N THR A 204 13.03 38.34 -6.89
CA THR A 204 14.02 37.25 -6.99
C THR A 204 13.48 35.94 -6.45
N LEU A 205 12.74 35.96 -5.33
CA LEU A 205 12.13 34.77 -4.75
C LEU A 205 11.05 34.18 -5.67
N THR A 206 10.22 35.04 -6.26
CA THR A 206 9.18 34.62 -7.22
C THR A 206 9.81 34.06 -8.50
N HIS A 207 10.89 34.68 -9.00
CA HIS A 207 11.62 34.15 -10.15
C HIS A 207 12.21 32.77 -9.85
N TYR A 208 12.85 32.59 -8.70
CA TYR A 208 13.42 31.32 -8.25
C TYR A 208 12.36 30.20 -8.19
N ARG A 209 11.21 30.44 -7.56
CA ARG A 209 10.09 29.50 -7.54
C ARG A 209 9.58 29.14 -8.95
N ASN A 210 9.49 30.12 -9.83
CA ASN A 210 9.05 29.90 -11.20
C ASN A 210 10.02 29.03 -12.01
N VAL A 211 11.32 29.18 -11.79
CA VAL A 211 12.35 28.33 -12.42
C VAL A 211 12.19 26.87 -11.96
N ILE A 212 12.11 26.65 -10.63
CA ILE A 212 11.93 25.29 -10.07
C ILE A 212 10.61 24.67 -10.56
N ARG A 213 9.54 25.44 -10.58
CA ARG A 213 8.23 24.97 -11.07
C ARG A 213 8.26 24.56 -12.54
N LYS A 214 8.93 25.33 -13.38
CA LYS A 214 9.07 25.00 -14.82
C LYS A 214 9.89 23.74 -15.04
N ASP A 215 10.97 23.57 -14.29
CA ASP A 215 11.80 22.37 -14.34
C ASP A 215 11.00 21.14 -13.88
N ALA A 216 10.32 21.22 -12.75
CA ALA A 216 9.45 20.16 -12.24
C ALA A 216 8.32 19.80 -13.24
N GLN A 217 7.75 20.80 -13.92
CA GLN A 217 6.73 20.59 -14.96
C GLN A 217 7.28 19.82 -16.16
N ALA A 218 8.51 20.16 -16.60
CA ALA A 218 9.16 19.46 -17.70
C ALA A 218 9.50 18.00 -17.33
N GLN A 219 10.01 17.78 -16.12
CA GLN A 219 10.30 16.44 -15.61
C GLN A 219 9.02 15.58 -15.46
N LEU A 220 7.91 16.18 -14.99
CA LEU A 220 6.64 15.50 -14.83
C LEU A 220 6.05 15.08 -16.19
N ALA A 221 6.13 15.95 -17.18
CA ALA A 221 5.72 15.65 -18.55
C ALA A 221 6.57 14.50 -19.15
N ALA A 222 7.90 14.55 -19.00
CA ALA A 222 8.79 13.51 -19.48
C ALA A 222 8.52 12.15 -18.79
N LEU A 223 8.26 12.15 -17.48
CA LEU A 223 7.91 10.95 -16.72
C LEU A 223 6.57 10.36 -17.19
N SER A 224 5.58 11.20 -17.40
CA SER A 224 4.26 10.83 -17.92
C SER A 224 4.35 10.17 -19.29
N GLU A 225 5.14 10.75 -20.20
CA GLU A 225 5.42 10.21 -21.53
C GLU A 225 6.16 8.85 -21.43
N ALA A 226 7.21 8.76 -20.63
CA ALA A 226 7.97 7.53 -20.40
C ALA A 226 7.11 6.40 -19.79
N ALA A 227 6.08 6.76 -19.03
CA ALA A 227 5.10 5.83 -18.47
C ALA A 227 3.98 5.45 -19.46
N GLY A 228 3.89 6.12 -20.62
CA GLY A 228 2.84 5.91 -21.62
C GLY A 228 1.47 6.40 -21.15
N ILE A 229 1.42 7.50 -20.40
CA ILE A 229 0.21 8.18 -19.89
C ILE A 229 0.33 9.70 -20.08
N ALA A 230 0.75 10.11 -21.27
CA ALA A 230 0.97 11.52 -21.59
C ALA A 230 -0.26 12.42 -21.30
N ASP A 231 -1.46 11.86 -21.44
CA ASP A 231 -2.73 12.56 -21.19
C ASP A 231 -3.18 12.53 -19.71
N ALA A 232 -2.38 11.94 -18.80
CA ALA A 232 -2.73 11.91 -17.39
C ALA A 232 -2.76 13.33 -16.80
N ARG A 233 -3.73 13.57 -15.92
CA ARG A 233 -3.80 14.83 -15.17
C ARG A 233 -2.56 14.99 -14.31
N GLN A 234 -1.92 16.16 -14.41
CA GLN A 234 -0.68 16.49 -13.70
C GLN A 234 -0.93 17.65 -12.74
N ILE A 235 -0.51 17.48 -11.49
CA ILE A 235 -0.63 18.48 -10.44
C ILE A 235 0.77 18.78 -9.89
N LEU A 236 1.08 20.07 -9.78
CA LEU A 236 2.30 20.59 -9.16
C LEU A 236 1.92 21.41 -7.95
N GLU A 237 2.35 20.97 -6.78
CA GLU A 237 2.12 21.66 -5.52
C GLU A 237 3.44 22.12 -4.90
N HIS A 238 3.39 23.21 -4.14
CA HIS A 238 4.52 23.70 -3.35
C HIS A 238 4.30 23.41 -1.86
N GLY A 239 5.30 22.84 -1.17
CA GLY A 239 5.25 22.62 0.26
C GLY A 239 5.73 21.24 0.71
N ASP A 240 5.34 20.83 1.91
CA ASP A 240 5.67 19.50 2.45
C ASP A 240 4.92 18.40 1.70
N PRO A 241 5.64 17.38 1.15
CA PRO A 241 5.01 16.34 0.35
C PRO A 241 3.95 15.53 1.10
N GLY A 242 4.19 15.20 2.37
CA GLY A 242 3.26 14.39 3.15
C GLY A 242 1.90 15.08 3.31
N TRP A 243 1.92 16.35 3.67
CA TRP A 243 0.72 17.15 3.85
C TRP A 243 -0.03 17.41 2.55
N ARG A 244 0.69 17.77 1.46
CA ARG A 244 0.07 18.06 0.17
C ARG A 244 -0.58 16.83 -0.46
N ILE A 245 0.03 15.66 -0.29
CA ILE A 245 -0.55 14.39 -0.77
C ILE A 245 -1.89 14.13 -0.04
N ALA A 246 -1.93 14.28 1.29
CA ALA A 246 -3.15 14.05 2.06
C ALA A 246 -4.25 15.08 1.72
N GLU A 247 -3.88 16.34 1.49
CA GLU A 247 -4.81 17.39 1.05
C GLU A 247 -5.40 17.08 -0.34
N GLN A 248 -4.55 16.69 -1.31
CA GLN A 248 -5.00 16.34 -2.66
C GLN A 248 -5.82 15.04 -2.70
N GLU A 249 -5.49 14.04 -1.86
CA GLU A 249 -6.31 12.84 -1.70
C GLU A 249 -7.77 13.19 -1.38
N GLN A 250 -7.97 14.09 -0.40
CA GLN A 250 -9.31 14.49 0.04
C GLN A 250 -10.01 15.38 -0.99
N ALA A 251 -9.29 16.35 -1.57
CA ALA A 251 -9.84 17.28 -2.55
C ALA A 251 -10.29 16.59 -3.85
N LEU A 252 -9.63 15.49 -4.21
CA LEU A 252 -9.90 14.71 -5.43
C LEU A 252 -10.74 13.45 -5.16
N GLU A 253 -11.11 13.20 -3.90
CA GLU A 253 -11.84 12.01 -3.48
C GLU A 253 -11.18 10.71 -3.99
N CYS A 254 -9.84 10.61 -3.79
CA CYS A 254 -9.09 9.48 -4.31
C CYS A 254 -9.48 8.16 -3.64
N ASP A 255 -9.57 7.10 -4.44
CA ASP A 255 -9.83 5.73 -3.97
C ASP A 255 -8.55 4.98 -3.62
N LEU A 256 -7.44 5.35 -4.27
CA LEU A 256 -6.15 4.71 -4.16
C LEU A 256 -5.01 5.72 -4.29
N ILE A 257 -4.02 5.60 -3.40
CA ILE A 257 -2.71 6.24 -3.57
C ILE A 257 -1.68 5.17 -3.90
N VAL A 258 -0.85 5.39 -4.92
CA VAL A 258 0.24 4.49 -5.28
C VAL A 258 1.57 5.19 -5.09
N VAL A 259 2.41 4.65 -4.19
CA VAL A 259 3.71 5.25 -3.83
C VAL A 259 4.84 4.23 -3.93
N GLY A 260 6.05 4.71 -4.18
CA GLY A 260 7.27 3.92 -3.98
C GLY A 260 7.52 3.64 -2.49
N LYS A 261 8.14 2.52 -2.15
CA LYS A 261 8.62 2.27 -0.79
C LYS A 261 9.58 3.37 -0.34
N GLN A 262 10.39 3.86 -1.28
CA GLN A 262 11.42 4.87 -1.07
C GLN A 262 11.39 5.89 -2.20
N GLY A 263 11.86 7.11 -1.92
CA GLY A 263 12.04 8.18 -2.90
C GLY A 263 13.50 8.39 -3.27
N ALA A 264 13.76 9.48 -4.02
CA ALA A 264 15.08 9.83 -4.56
C ALA A 264 16.18 10.04 -3.50
N SER A 265 15.82 10.36 -2.25
CA SER A 265 16.76 10.66 -1.15
C SER A 265 17.10 9.47 -0.26
N ALA A 266 16.65 8.26 -0.58
CA ALA A 266 16.87 7.09 0.28
C ALA A 266 18.30 6.55 0.16
N LEU A 267 19.02 6.54 1.28
CA LEU A 267 20.39 6.01 1.39
C LEU A 267 20.44 4.51 1.76
N GLU A 268 19.34 3.93 2.26
CA GLU A 268 19.29 2.53 2.71
C GLU A 268 18.03 1.83 2.15
N GLU A 269 18.22 0.78 1.37
CA GLU A 269 17.16 0.01 0.71
C GLU A 269 16.16 -0.66 1.66
N LEU A 270 16.51 -0.83 2.94
CA LEU A 270 15.65 -1.49 3.93
C LEU A 270 14.63 -0.57 4.59
N LEU A 271 14.79 0.76 4.49
CA LEU A 271 13.91 1.70 5.18
C LEU A 271 12.75 2.16 4.29
N VAL A 272 11.60 2.35 4.90
CA VAL A 272 10.44 2.99 4.27
C VAL A 272 10.63 4.50 4.32
N GLY A 273 10.42 5.18 3.19
CA GLY A 273 10.55 6.65 3.09
C GLY A 273 9.59 7.40 4.02
N SER A 274 9.98 8.62 4.41
CA SER A 274 9.16 9.47 5.30
C SER A 274 7.80 9.81 4.71
N VAL A 275 7.75 10.14 3.42
CA VAL A 275 6.50 10.44 2.70
C VAL A 275 5.61 9.20 2.65
N THR A 276 6.15 8.04 2.32
CA THR A 276 5.38 6.78 2.29
C THR A 276 4.81 6.43 3.67
N LYS A 277 5.60 6.61 4.74
CA LYS A 277 5.11 6.44 6.12
C LYS A 277 3.99 7.43 6.45
N HIS A 278 4.13 8.68 6.06
CA HIS A 278 3.11 9.71 6.29
C HIS A 278 1.81 9.35 5.57
N VAL A 279 1.87 9.04 4.27
CA VAL A 279 0.72 8.62 3.46
C VAL A 279 0.03 7.40 4.06
N LEU A 280 0.79 6.37 4.45
CA LEU A 280 0.22 5.17 5.08
C LEU A 280 -0.51 5.46 6.39
N ASN A 281 -0.07 6.45 7.18
CA ASN A 281 -0.71 6.79 8.45
C ASN A 281 -1.91 7.71 8.27
N GLU A 282 -1.81 8.73 7.41
CA GLU A 282 -2.77 9.83 7.34
C GLU A 282 -3.87 9.64 6.29
N SER A 283 -3.59 8.95 5.16
CA SER A 283 -4.59 8.77 4.09
C SER A 283 -5.82 7.99 4.57
N GLN A 284 -6.95 8.28 3.97
CA GLN A 284 -8.23 7.61 4.25
C GLN A 284 -8.56 6.53 3.21
N CYS A 285 -8.01 6.63 2.00
CA CYS A 285 -8.16 5.66 0.93
C CYS A 285 -7.15 4.51 1.05
N ASP A 286 -7.25 3.51 0.17
CA ASP A 286 -6.30 2.42 0.06
C ASP A 286 -4.92 2.93 -0.37
N VAL A 287 -3.86 2.28 0.11
CA VAL A 287 -2.48 2.65 -0.26
C VAL A 287 -1.75 1.44 -0.82
N LEU A 288 -1.24 1.58 -2.03
CA LEU A 288 -0.40 0.60 -2.71
C LEU A 288 1.05 1.06 -2.67
N VAL A 289 1.90 0.23 -2.10
CA VAL A 289 3.34 0.49 -2.01
C VAL A 289 4.07 -0.44 -2.98
N THR A 290 4.90 0.13 -3.87
CA THR A 290 5.78 -0.64 -4.75
C THR A 290 7.20 -0.71 -4.19
N PRO A 291 7.88 -1.87 -4.29
CA PRO A 291 9.27 -2.02 -3.87
C PRO A 291 10.23 -1.10 -4.60
#